data_e14e5eefe328c4c60d3fc80c9018a300
#
_entry.id   e14e5eefe328c4c60d3fc80c9018a300
#
_cell.length_a   1.000
_cell.length_b   1.000
_cell.length_c   1.000
_cell.angle_alpha   90.00
_cell.angle_beta   90.00
_cell.angle_gamma   90.00
#
_symmetry.space_group_name_H-M   'P 1'
#
loop_
_entity.id
_entity.type
_entity.pdbx_description
1 polymer ?
#
loop_
_entity_poly.entity_id
_entity_poly.type
_entity_poly.pdbx_seq_one_letter_code
_entity_poly.pdbx_strand_id
1 'polypeptide(L)'
;MLLVARVVAADSAPIQDRAANRNFAGSIQLDYLTLPEHPSVAPTEGFAGATVELSLKLAMDFGEHTTANVKVCYACHGFEVGMAYFDLRYNDELNVRVGRFTPSFGSFPLRHDPANHMTSDKPLPYDMGRMVRFREWNEGVLPAPWVDNGIEVNGTHFVSGAQLDYAVYAIGGPKGNAGGIDFDYTLSRSGERYYVDNNGEPTVGARAAIALDLGPRRVLSAGLSTMAGHYDPAAKLGFLIAGADASLQLDRTSLRAEYLARWTRFATGDDPAATFKYGPTASGRLSSLSLRDGFDLEIEQPFGPVTLIARWDGLRRAGNVLATSPLRSTSIVLRYTAAVAIRIAGALRLKTSVERYDFSDFEDELAVHVGIAGPF
;
A
#
# COMPACT_ATOMS: atom_id res chain seq x y z
N MET A 1 20.65 15.17 22.42
CA MET A 1 21.21 16.51 22.15
C MET A 1 22.56 16.50 21.42
N LEU A 2 23.45 15.55 21.64
CA LEU A 2 24.75 15.44 20.94
C LEU A 2 24.64 14.97 19.47
N LEU A 3 23.61 14.22 19.10
CA LEU A 3 23.39 13.70 17.74
C LEU A 3 23.00 14.82 16.75
N VAL A 4 22.10 15.69 17.17
CA VAL A 4 21.63 16.81 16.35
C VAL A 4 22.76 17.83 16.10
N ALA A 5 23.64 18.03 17.09
CA ALA A 5 24.77 18.96 16.98
C ALA A 5 25.86 18.46 15.99
N ARG A 6 26.07 17.15 15.83
CA ARG A 6 27.01 16.63 14.83
C ARG A 6 26.47 16.66 13.40
N VAL A 7 25.16 16.46 13.21
CA VAL A 7 24.52 16.55 11.89
C VAL A 7 24.48 18.00 11.39
N VAL A 8 24.30 18.98 12.29
CA VAL A 8 24.25 20.40 11.94
C VAL A 8 25.65 20.98 11.73
N ALA A 9 26.70 20.41 12.34
CA ALA A 9 28.09 20.84 12.16
C ALA A 9 28.75 20.30 10.88
N ALA A 10 28.04 19.46 10.11
CA ALA A 10 28.54 18.98 8.83
C ALA A 10 28.39 20.09 7.78
N ASP A 11 29.42 20.92 7.76
CA ASP A 11 30.01 21.53 6.59
C ASP A 11 29.16 22.42 5.65
N SER A 12 29.49 23.68 5.64
CA SER A 12 28.92 24.76 4.81
C SER A 12 29.35 24.78 3.33
N ALA A 13 29.90 23.71 2.79
CA ALA A 13 30.27 23.66 1.38
C ALA A 13 29.05 23.53 0.46
N PRO A 14 29.09 24.12 -0.75
CA PRO A 14 27.98 24.06 -1.68
C PRO A 14 27.61 22.61 -1.99
N ILE A 15 26.32 22.33 -2.03
CA ILE A 15 25.71 21.01 -2.32
C ILE A 15 26.31 20.36 -3.59
N GLN A 16 26.80 21.17 -4.54
CA GLN A 16 27.37 20.71 -5.81
C GLN A 16 28.68 19.92 -5.67
N ASP A 17 29.48 20.20 -4.66
CA ASP A 17 30.81 19.57 -4.53
C ASP A 17 30.85 18.29 -3.70
N ARG A 18 29.74 17.93 -3.03
CA ARG A 18 29.70 16.82 -2.05
C ARG A 18 28.62 15.79 -2.24
N ALA A 19 27.79 15.86 -3.25
CA ALA A 19 26.91 14.76 -3.60
C ALA A 19 27.76 13.61 -4.18
N ALA A 20 28.52 12.97 -3.32
CA ALA A 20 29.47 11.92 -3.69
C ALA A 20 28.78 10.71 -4.33
N ASN A 21 27.55 10.39 -3.88
CA ASN A 21 26.79 9.30 -4.45
C ASN A 21 25.36 9.76 -4.74
N ARG A 22 25.02 9.83 -6.02
CA ARG A 22 23.66 10.04 -6.50
C ARG A 22 23.19 8.75 -7.14
N ASN A 23 22.18 8.13 -6.55
CA ASN A 23 21.56 6.94 -7.09
C ASN A 23 20.25 7.35 -7.75
N PHE A 24 20.15 7.11 -9.05
CA PHE A 24 18.94 7.30 -9.82
C PHE A 24 18.38 5.94 -10.20
N ALA A 25 17.11 5.72 -9.98
CA ALA A 25 16.40 4.50 -10.34
C ALA A 25 14.97 4.83 -10.71
N GLY A 26 14.34 3.96 -11.47
CA GLY A 26 12.94 4.12 -11.80
C GLY A 26 12.29 2.80 -12.14
N SER A 27 10.99 2.85 -12.35
CA SER A 27 10.21 1.75 -12.91
C SER A 27 9.12 2.29 -13.81
N ILE A 28 8.83 1.56 -14.86
CA ILE A 28 7.73 1.85 -15.77
C ILE A 28 6.88 0.61 -15.97
N GLN A 29 5.56 0.78 -16.05
CA GLN A 29 4.62 -0.23 -16.51
C GLN A 29 3.65 0.40 -17.49
N LEU A 30 3.44 -0.28 -18.60
CA LEU A 30 2.32 -0.10 -19.52
C LEU A 30 1.46 -1.34 -19.40
N ASP A 31 0.19 -1.17 -19.14
CA ASP A 31 -0.74 -2.28 -18.94
C ASP A 31 -2.06 -2.01 -19.65
N TYR A 32 -2.66 -3.06 -20.18
CA TYR A 32 -3.97 -3.05 -20.79
C TYR A 32 -4.86 -4.05 -20.08
N LEU A 33 -5.97 -3.55 -19.52
CA LEU A 33 -7.02 -4.34 -18.88
C LEU A 33 -8.22 -4.45 -19.81
N THR A 34 -8.74 -5.66 -19.96
CA THR A 34 -10.03 -5.89 -20.63
C THR A 34 -10.91 -6.84 -19.80
N LEU A 35 -12.22 -6.63 -19.89
CA LEU A 35 -13.25 -7.49 -19.34
C LEU A 35 -14.00 -8.13 -20.52
N PRO A 36 -13.66 -9.37 -20.92
CA PRO A 36 -14.20 -9.99 -22.12
C PRO A 36 -15.72 -10.20 -22.08
N GLU A 37 -16.27 -10.47 -20.89
CA GLU A 37 -17.70 -10.78 -20.71
C GLU A 37 -18.55 -9.52 -20.54
N HIS A 38 -18.02 -8.52 -19.81
CA HIS A 38 -18.75 -7.28 -19.52
C HIS A 38 -17.87 -6.04 -19.76
N PRO A 39 -17.54 -5.70 -21.02
CA PRO A 39 -16.66 -4.57 -21.30
C PRO A 39 -17.12 -3.22 -20.73
N SER A 40 -18.43 -3.07 -20.49
CA SER A 40 -19.03 -1.82 -19.98
C SER A 40 -18.72 -1.54 -18.51
N VAL A 41 -18.28 -2.54 -17.72
CA VAL A 41 -17.91 -2.37 -16.32
C VAL A 41 -16.39 -2.25 -16.12
N ALA A 42 -15.61 -2.30 -17.22
CA ALA A 42 -14.20 -2.01 -17.17
C ALA A 42 -13.95 -0.59 -16.64
N PRO A 43 -12.94 -0.36 -15.83
CA PRO A 43 -12.52 0.98 -15.46
C PRO A 43 -12.08 1.72 -16.73
N THR A 44 -12.97 2.60 -17.25
CA THR A 44 -12.79 3.27 -18.55
C THR A 44 -12.26 4.69 -18.42
N GLU A 45 -11.74 5.08 -17.29
CA GLU A 45 -11.11 6.39 -17.13
C GLU A 45 -9.73 6.40 -17.80
N GLY A 46 -9.60 7.23 -18.82
CA GLY A 46 -8.38 7.35 -19.62
C GLY A 46 -8.43 6.60 -20.96
N PHE A 47 -7.42 5.82 -21.25
CA PHE A 47 -7.20 5.16 -22.54
C PHE A 47 -7.96 3.81 -22.69
N ALA A 48 -9.24 3.76 -22.39
CA ALA A 48 -10.06 2.56 -22.64
C ALA A 48 -9.39 1.25 -22.17
N GLY A 49 -8.95 1.19 -20.92
CA GLY A 49 -8.30 0.03 -20.32
C GLY A 49 -6.77 0.06 -20.31
N ALA A 50 -6.14 0.99 -21.06
CA ALA A 50 -4.69 1.17 -20.99
C ALA A 50 -4.31 2.05 -19.79
N THR A 51 -3.28 1.63 -19.08
CA THR A 51 -2.72 2.39 -17.94
C THR A 51 -1.22 2.54 -18.08
N VAL A 52 -0.70 3.65 -17.58
CA VAL A 52 0.74 3.95 -17.52
C VAL A 52 1.09 4.25 -16.07
N GLU A 53 2.08 3.53 -15.55
CA GLU A 53 2.68 3.86 -14.27
C GLU A 53 4.16 4.13 -14.46
N LEU A 54 4.63 5.24 -13.90
CA LEU A 54 6.04 5.63 -13.89
C LEU A 54 6.43 6.03 -12.49
N SER A 55 7.56 5.54 -12.00
CA SER A 55 8.19 6.05 -10.78
C SER A 55 9.64 6.39 -11.03
N LEU A 56 10.07 7.54 -10.55
CA LEU A 56 11.45 8.02 -10.57
C LEU A 56 11.92 8.21 -9.14
N LYS A 57 13.06 7.64 -8.79
CA LYS A 57 13.67 7.74 -7.46
C LYS A 57 15.03 8.37 -7.58
N LEU A 58 15.31 9.30 -6.70
CA LEU A 58 16.64 9.90 -6.51
C LEU A 58 17.01 9.76 -5.03
N ALA A 59 18.14 9.14 -4.76
CA ALA A 59 18.77 9.12 -3.44
C ALA A 59 20.08 9.91 -3.51
N MET A 60 20.31 10.76 -2.53
CA MET A 60 21.50 11.61 -2.42
C MET A 60 22.09 11.47 -1.03
N ASP A 61 23.34 11.05 -0.95
CA ASP A 61 24.07 10.94 0.31
C ASP A 61 24.71 12.25 0.70
N PHE A 62 24.46 12.71 1.91
CA PHE A 62 25.05 13.88 2.54
C PHE A 62 25.99 13.44 3.69
N GLY A 63 27.09 12.78 3.33
CA GLY A 63 28.00 12.16 4.29
C GLY A 63 27.60 10.74 4.67
N GLU A 64 28.17 10.21 5.75
CA GLU A 64 28.06 8.80 6.12
C GLU A 64 26.70 8.43 6.76
N HIS A 65 25.99 9.41 7.30
CA HIS A 65 24.83 9.19 8.15
C HIS A 65 23.53 9.79 7.65
N THR A 66 23.55 10.52 6.53
CA THR A 66 22.36 11.25 6.05
C THR A 66 22.14 11.00 4.58
N THR A 67 20.94 10.54 4.24
CA THR A 67 20.49 10.37 2.86
C THR A 67 19.19 11.12 2.64
N ALA A 68 19.10 11.93 1.58
CA ALA A 68 17.83 12.46 1.11
C ALA A 68 17.27 11.57 0.01
N ASN A 69 15.99 11.28 0.10
CA ASN A 69 15.26 10.44 -0.85
C ASN A 69 14.08 11.21 -1.43
N VAL A 70 13.98 11.20 -2.75
CA VAL A 70 12.85 11.78 -3.48
C VAL A 70 12.31 10.73 -4.44
N LYS A 71 10.99 10.55 -4.46
CA LYS A 71 10.29 9.72 -5.43
C LYS A 71 9.17 10.53 -6.06
N VAL A 72 9.14 10.54 -7.38
CA VAL A 72 8.09 11.15 -8.18
C VAL A 72 7.38 10.03 -8.93
N CYS A 73 6.06 10.05 -8.92
CA CYS A 73 5.23 9.05 -9.57
C CYS A 73 4.28 9.72 -10.58
N TYR A 74 4.00 9.00 -11.67
CA TYR A 74 2.87 9.23 -12.55
C TYR A 74 2.09 7.92 -12.68
N ALA A 75 0.83 7.93 -12.31
CA ALA A 75 -0.05 6.77 -12.31
C ALA A 75 -1.50 7.19 -12.56
N CYS A 76 -2.46 6.31 -12.27
CA CYS A 76 -3.91 6.56 -12.47
C CYS A 76 -4.42 7.86 -11.82
N HIS A 77 -3.73 8.38 -10.81
CA HIS A 77 -4.08 9.61 -10.09
C HIS A 77 -3.31 10.85 -10.60
N GLY A 78 -2.60 10.74 -11.73
CA GLY A 78 -1.78 11.80 -12.29
C GLY A 78 -0.37 11.85 -11.68
N PHE A 79 0.23 13.04 -11.72
CA PHE A 79 1.58 13.27 -11.24
C PHE A 79 1.58 13.60 -9.74
N GLU A 80 2.42 12.92 -8.99
CA GLU A 80 2.56 13.19 -7.55
C GLU A 80 4.02 13.09 -7.06
N VAL A 81 4.35 13.87 -6.04
CA VAL A 81 5.55 13.63 -5.23
C VAL A 81 5.23 12.50 -4.26
N GLY A 82 5.58 11.29 -4.64
CA GLY A 82 5.30 10.10 -3.86
C GLY A 82 6.06 10.08 -2.53
N MET A 83 7.35 10.51 -2.52
CA MET A 83 8.15 10.58 -1.30
C MET A 83 9.13 11.73 -1.37
N ALA A 84 9.40 12.36 -0.23
CA ALA A 84 10.46 13.36 -0.04
C ALA A 84 10.86 13.37 1.44
N TYR A 85 11.96 12.70 1.79
CA TYR A 85 12.34 12.50 3.18
C TYR A 85 13.85 12.41 3.35
N PHE A 86 14.30 12.61 4.59
CA PHE A 86 15.64 12.34 5.03
C PHE A 86 15.67 11.10 5.90
N ASP A 87 16.66 10.23 5.66
CA ASP A 87 17.08 9.17 6.58
C ASP A 87 18.34 9.65 7.33
N LEU A 88 18.26 9.64 8.65
CA LEU A 88 19.36 9.96 9.56
C LEU A 88 19.79 8.66 10.23
N ARG A 89 20.74 7.96 9.62
CA ARG A 89 21.24 6.66 10.09
C ARG A 89 22.33 6.84 11.11
N TYR A 90 22.07 6.43 12.32
CA TYR A 90 23.10 6.40 13.38
C TYR A 90 23.91 5.10 13.34
N ASN A 91 23.21 3.98 13.23
CA ASN A 91 23.76 2.62 13.04
C ASN A 91 22.65 1.75 12.42
N ASP A 92 22.86 0.44 12.31
CA ASP A 92 21.86 -0.46 11.76
C ASP A 92 20.62 -0.60 12.68
N GLU A 93 20.80 -0.40 13.98
CA GLU A 93 19.72 -0.49 14.97
C GLU A 93 18.97 0.82 15.18
N LEU A 94 19.44 1.95 14.64
CA LEU A 94 18.81 3.25 14.84
C LEU A 94 18.91 4.10 13.57
N ASN A 95 17.78 4.27 12.91
CA ASN A 95 17.58 5.21 11.84
C ASN A 95 16.35 6.07 12.14
N VAL A 96 16.43 7.36 11.88
CA VAL A 96 15.32 8.31 12.01
C VAL A 96 15.00 8.84 10.63
N ARG A 97 13.77 8.62 10.18
CA ARG A 97 13.24 9.12 8.93
C ARG A 97 12.31 10.29 9.19
N VAL A 98 12.46 11.37 8.42
CA VAL A 98 11.65 12.58 8.58
C VAL A 98 11.26 13.12 7.22
N GLY A 99 9.99 13.42 7.01
CA GLY A 99 9.45 13.99 5.79
C GLY A 99 8.21 13.24 5.31
N ARG A 100 8.04 13.17 3.97
CA ARG A 100 6.98 12.42 3.32
C ARG A 100 7.48 11.07 2.88
N PHE A 101 6.96 10.00 3.45
CA PHE A 101 7.42 8.63 3.21
C PHE A 101 6.28 7.62 3.29
N THR A 102 6.53 6.39 2.84
CA THR A 102 5.65 5.24 3.10
C THR A 102 5.97 4.72 4.49
N PRO A 103 5.05 4.81 5.47
CA PRO A 103 5.26 4.24 6.79
C PRO A 103 5.49 2.74 6.71
N SER A 104 6.26 2.22 7.64
CA SER A 104 6.53 0.78 7.73
C SER A 104 5.27 0.03 8.18
N PHE A 105 4.50 -0.48 7.22
CA PHE A 105 3.28 -1.25 7.44
C PHE A 105 3.16 -2.34 6.39
N GLY A 106 2.97 -3.62 6.80
CA GLY A 106 2.86 -4.75 5.89
C GLY A 106 4.14 -5.05 5.11
N SER A 107 4.10 -6.03 4.25
CA SER A 107 5.21 -6.41 3.39
C SER A 107 5.05 -5.91 1.94
N PHE A 108 3.81 -5.88 1.40
CA PHE A 108 3.56 -5.48 0.02
C PHE A 108 3.96 -4.03 -0.28
N PRO A 109 3.75 -3.01 0.58
CA PRO A 109 4.16 -1.65 0.32
C PRO A 109 5.64 -1.47 0.01
N LEU A 110 6.50 -2.36 0.49
CA LEU A 110 7.94 -2.35 0.19
C LEU A 110 8.26 -2.75 -1.26
N ARG A 111 7.34 -3.46 -1.93
CA ARG A 111 7.47 -3.96 -3.31
C ARG A 111 6.38 -3.47 -4.26
N HIS A 112 5.66 -2.41 -3.89
CA HIS A 112 4.51 -1.89 -4.64
C HIS A 112 4.84 -1.32 -6.03
N ASP A 113 6.10 -0.98 -6.29
CA ASP A 113 6.52 -0.50 -7.60
C ASP A 113 6.33 -1.58 -8.67
N PRO A 114 5.84 -1.24 -9.86
CA PRO A 114 5.49 -2.22 -10.89
C PRO A 114 6.60 -3.17 -11.31
N ALA A 115 7.86 -2.77 -11.18
CA ALA A 115 9.00 -3.62 -11.47
C ALA A 115 9.28 -4.67 -10.38
N ASN A 116 8.70 -4.52 -9.17
CA ASN A 116 9.01 -5.33 -8.00
C ASN A 116 7.99 -6.45 -7.75
N HIS A 117 6.86 -6.46 -8.46
CA HIS A 117 5.89 -7.55 -8.42
C HIS A 117 5.64 -8.12 -9.81
N MET A 118 5.21 -9.38 -9.89
CA MET A 118 5.16 -10.11 -11.14
C MET A 118 3.82 -10.05 -11.86
N THR A 119 2.74 -9.71 -11.17
CA THR A 119 1.41 -9.47 -11.75
C THR A 119 1.28 -8.03 -12.24
N SER A 120 0.31 -7.75 -13.11
CA SER A 120 -0.01 -6.37 -13.51
C SER A 120 -0.70 -5.60 -12.38
N ASP A 121 -1.52 -6.30 -11.61
CA ASP A 121 -2.30 -5.77 -10.52
C ASP A 121 -1.67 -5.97 -9.16
N LYS A 122 -2.04 -5.09 -8.21
CA LYS A 122 -1.74 -5.22 -6.79
C LYS A 122 -2.70 -6.19 -6.12
N PRO A 123 -2.35 -6.79 -4.96
CA PRO A 123 -3.31 -7.53 -4.14
C PRO A 123 -4.50 -6.65 -3.75
N LEU A 124 -5.71 -7.21 -3.72
CA LEU A 124 -6.94 -6.50 -3.40
C LEU A 124 -6.90 -5.69 -2.10
N PRO A 125 -6.30 -6.17 -0.99
CA PRO A 125 -6.19 -5.37 0.24
C PRO A 125 -5.44 -4.05 0.06
N TYR A 126 -4.59 -3.97 -0.96
CA TYR A 126 -3.75 -2.82 -1.28
C TYR A 126 -4.13 -2.11 -2.58
N ASP A 127 -5.22 -2.53 -3.22
CA ASP A 127 -5.65 -1.96 -4.49
C ASP A 127 -6.00 -0.47 -4.40
N MET A 128 -5.74 0.25 -5.48
CA MET A 128 -5.83 1.71 -5.57
C MET A 128 -6.65 2.19 -6.78
N GLY A 129 -7.47 1.34 -7.36
CA GLY A 129 -8.33 1.77 -8.47
C GLY A 129 -8.27 0.92 -9.73
N ARG A 130 -7.58 -0.22 -9.70
CA ARG A 130 -7.57 -1.18 -10.82
C ARG A 130 -8.52 -2.35 -10.64
N MET A 131 -9.01 -2.55 -9.45
CA MET A 131 -9.99 -3.56 -9.13
C MET A 131 -11.27 -3.33 -9.95
N VAL A 132 -11.82 -4.40 -10.51
CA VAL A 132 -13.15 -4.38 -11.11
C VAL A 132 -14.16 -3.93 -10.06
N ARG A 133 -15.11 -3.06 -10.44
CA ARG A 133 -16.09 -2.41 -9.54
C ARG A 133 -15.48 -1.64 -8.37
N PHE A 134 -14.34 -1.06 -8.63
CA PHE A 134 -13.61 -0.25 -7.64
C PHE A 134 -14.47 0.88 -7.05
N ARG A 135 -15.29 1.55 -7.87
CA ARG A 135 -16.12 2.67 -7.41
C ARG A 135 -17.14 2.26 -6.37
N GLU A 136 -17.69 1.05 -6.51
CA GLU A 136 -18.66 0.48 -5.57
C GLU A 136 -17.98 0.05 -4.27
N TRP A 137 -16.79 -0.51 -4.36
CA TRP A 137 -16.01 -0.99 -3.21
C TRP A 137 -15.23 0.11 -2.49
N ASN A 138 -14.88 1.20 -3.17
CA ASN A 138 -14.14 2.33 -2.63
C ASN A 138 -12.82 1.91 -1.95
N GLU A 139 -11.89 1.42 -2.76
CA GLU A 139 -10.52 1.07 -2.40
C GLU A 139 -10.36 -0.17 -1.49
N GLY A 140 -9.10 -0.61 -1.34
CA GLY A 140 -8.69 -1.71 -0.48
C GLY A 140 -8.75 -1.39 1.01
N VAL A 141 -8.09 -2.20 1.81
CA VAL A 141 -7.98 -1.98 3.27
C VAL A 141 -7.02 -0.84 3.57
N LEU A 142 -5.83 -0.87 2.96
CA LEU A 142 -4.82 0.19 3.01
C LEU A 142 -4.15 0.29 1.62
N PRO A 143 -4.48 1.29 0.80
CA PRO A 143 -3.89 1.43 -0.53
C PRO A 143 -2.36 1.49 -0.52
N ALA A 144 -1.69 0.80 -1.42
CA ALA A 144 -0.23 0.86 -1.53
C ALA A 144 0.23 1.55 -2.83
N PRO A 145 1.16 2.53 -2.71
CA PRO A 145 1.73 3.02 -1.46
C PRO A 145 0.77 3.95 -0.71
N TRP A 146 0.70 3.81 0.59
CA TRP A 146 0.24 4.88 1.46
C TRP A 146 1.45 5.73 1.82
N VAL A 147 1.46 7.00 1.45
CA VAL A 147 2.55 7.95 1.74
C VAL A 147 2.02 9.12 2.53
N ASP A 148 2.74 9.51 3.57
CA ASP A 148 2.33 10.59 4.44
C ASP A 148 3.52 11.34 5.04
N ASN A 149 3.25 12.50 5.64
CA ASN A 149 4.25 13.34 6.30
C ASN A 149 4.37 12.95 7.76
N GLY A 150 5.58 12.82 8.26
CA GLY A 150 5.80 12.49 9.65
C GLY A 150 7.24 12.13 9.99
N ILE A 151 7.35 11.36 11.05
CA ILE A 151 8.61 10.83 11.57
C ILE A 151 8.46 9.34 11.82
N GLU A 152 9.51 8.60 11.49
CA GLU A 152 9.64 7.16 11.78
C GLU A 152 11.00 6.89 12.41
N VAL A 153 11.02 6.10 13.46
CA VAL A 153 12.23 5.51 14.03
C VAL A 153 12.20 4.04 13.68
N ASN A 154 13.24 3.55 13.02
CA ASN A 154 13.34 2.17 12.59
C ASN A 154 14.77 1.63 12.80
N GLY A 155 14.89 0.32 12.76
CA GLY A 155 16.17 -0.34 12.87
C GLY A 155 16.07 -1.84 12.63
N THR A 156 17.26 -2.43 12.52
CA THR A 156 17.46 -3.87 12.33
C THR A 156 18.46 -4.37 13.35
N HIS A 157 18.09 -5.43 14.06
CA HIS A 157 18.96 -6.11 15.00
C HIS A 157 19.27 -7.53 14.49
N PHE A 158 20.55 -7.86 14.36
CA PHE A 158 21.00 -9.17 13.91
C PHE A 158 21.34 -10.07 15.11
N VAL A 159 20.69 -11.22 15.16
CA VAL A 159 20.98 -12.31 16.09
C VAL A 159 21.37 -13.52 15.26
N SER A 160 22.18 -14.43 15.80
CA SER A 160 22.64 -15.62 15.07
C SER A 160 21.48 -16.33 14.34
N GLY A 161 21.50 -16.34 13.00
CA GLY A 161 20.49 -16.96 12.16
C GLY A 161 19.16 -16.21 12.04
N ALA A 162 19.03 -15.02 12.64
CA ALA A 162 17.82 -14.20 12.55
C ALA A 162 18.12 -12.72 12.38
N GLN A 163 17.23 -12.02 11.67
CA GLN A 163 17.17 -10.58 11.56
C GLN A 163 15.84 -10.13 12.16
N LEU A 164 15.88 -9.15 13.06
CA LEU A 164 14.73 -8.52 13.67
C LEU A 164 14.65 -7.09 13.19
N ASP A 165 13.56 -6.76 12.47
CA ASP A 165 13.29 -5.40 11.99
C ASP A 165 12.17 -4.79 12.82
N TYR A 166 12.28 -3.50 13.13
CA TYR A 166 11.25 -2.77 13.85
C TYR A 166 11.12 -1.34 13.34
N ALA A 167 9.93 -0.79 13.46
CA ALA A 167 9.63 0.60 13.19
C ALA A 167 8.51 1.09 14.09
N VAL A 168 8.59 2.36 14.48
CA VAL A 168 7.52 3.11 15.13
C VAL A 168 7.42 4.46 14.45
N TYR A 169 6.21 4.93 14.15
CA TYR A 169 6.02 6.17 13.43
C TYR A 169 4.83 6.98 13.93
N ALA A 170 4.93 8.29 13.67
CA ALA A 170 3.85 9.25 13.81
C ALA A 170 3.72 10.05 12.51
N ILE A 171 2.53 10.08 11.94
CA ILE A 171 2.22 10.70 10.63
C ILE A 171 0.91 11.48 10.71
N GLY A 172 0.60 12.30 9.71
CA GLY A 172 -0.67 13.02 9.64
C GLY A 172 -1.89 12.09 9.60
N GLY A 173 -1.81 11.01 8.84
CA GLY A 173 -2.87 10.00 8.77
C GLY A 173 -3.89 10.22 7.64
N PRO A 174 -4.78 9.24 7.45
CA PRO A 174 -5.85 9.34 6.48
C PRO A 174 -6.89 10.37 6.90
N LYS A 175 -7.46 11.09 5.92
CA LYS A 175 -8.37 12.21 6.09
C LYS A 175 -9.76 11.82 5.60
N GLY A 176 -10.77 12.11 6.41
CA GLY A 176 -12.18 11.99 6.07
C GLY A 176 -12.86 13.36 6.08
N ASN A 177 -14.10 13.38 5.60
CA ASN A 177 -14.92 14.58 5.64
C ASN A 177 -15.61 14.75 7.01
N ALA A 178 -16.27 15.89 7.20
CA ALA A 178 -17.02 16.18 8.41
C ALA A 178 -18.25 15.26 8.63
N GLY A 179 -18.72 14.60 7.57
CA GLY A 179 -19.81 13.63 7.65
C GLY A 179 -19.41 12.29 8.26
N GLY A 180 -18.11 12.01 8.35
CA GLY A 180 -17.56 10.89 9.10
C GLY A 180 -17.99 9.49 8.67
N ILE A 181 -18.21 9.29 7.37
CA ILE A 181 -18.74 8.02 6.84
C ILE A 181 -17.61 7.01 6.59
N ASP A 182 -16.47 7.43 6.09
CA ASP A 182 -15.24 6.64 5.93
C ASP A 182 -14.07 7.58 5.60
N PHE A 183 -12.87 7.00 5.47
CA PHE A 183 -11.73 7.72 4.91
C PHE A 183 -12.00 8.07 3.46
N ASP A 184 -11.42 9.17 3.04
CA ASP A 184 -11.25 9.49 1.64
C ASP A 184 -9.77 9.44 1.29
N TYR A 185 -9.33 8.31 0.77
CA TYR A 185 -7.93 8.13 0.37
C TYR A 185 -7.55 9.01 -0.81
N THR A 186 -8.48 9.30 -1.72
CA THR A 186 -8.25 10.22 -2.83
C THR A 186 -8.00 11.63 -2.30
N LEU A 187 -8.83 12.09 -1.37
CA LEU A 187 -8.65 13.38 -0.70
C LEU A 187 -7.34 13.43 0.08
N SER A 188 -7.02 12.37 0.80
CA SER A 188 -5.80 12.28 1.61
C SER A 188 -4.53 12.35 0.77
N ARG A 189 -4.60 11.90 -0.50
CA ARG A 189 -3.48 11.84 -1.44
C ARG A 189 -3.43 13.01 -2.42
N SER A 190 -4.43 13.89 -2.42
CA SER A 190 -4.45 15.07 -3.27
C SER A 190 -3.21 15.95 -3.02
N GLY A 191 -2.56 16.40 -4.09
CA GLY A 191 -1.39 17.29 -4.03
C GLY A 191 -1.64 18.58 -3.26
N GLU A 192 -2.87 19.07 -3.27
CA GLU A 192 -3.31 20.25 -2.51
C GLU A 192 -3.29 20.04 -1.00
N ARG A 193 -3.26 18.77 -0.57
CA ARG A 193 -3.38 18.38 0.84
C ARG A 193 -2.19 17.61 1.39
N TYR A 194 -1.06 17.60 0.69
CA TYR A 194 0.15 16.89 1.14
C TYR A 194 0.64 17.33 2.52
N TYR A 195 0.49 18.60 2.85
CA TYR A 195 1.02 19.22 4.07
C TYR A 195 -0.07 19.71 5.02
N VAL A 196 -1.33 19.43 4.70
CA VAL A 196 -2.47 19.86 5.50
C VAL A 196 -3.08 18.62 6.16
N ASP A 197 -2.95 18.54 7.46
CA ASP A 197 -3.76 17.62 8.24
C ASP A 197 -5.15 18.22 8.47
N ASN A 198 -6.18 17.37 8.63
CA ASN A 198 -7.54 17.82 8.90
C ASN A 198 -7.85 17.91 10.39
N ASN A 199 -6.95 17.41 11.25
CA ASN A 199 -7.04 17.52 12.71
C ASN A 199 -5.63 17.65 13.32
N GLY A 200 -5.54 17.93 14.61
CA GLY A 200 -4.25 18.12 15.30
C GLY A 200 -3.69 16.87 15.96
N GLU A 201 -4.29 15.69 15.74
CA GLU A 201 -3.85 14.45 16.37
C GLU A 201 -3.13 13.55 15.38
N PRO A 202 -1.86 13.18 15.64
CA PRO A 202 -1.13 12.33 14.74
C PRO A 202 -1.67 10.89 14.73
N THR A 203 -1.62 10.26 13.58
CA THR A 203 -1.76 8.81 13.46
C THR A 203 -0.45 8.16 13.87
N VAL A 204 -0.53 7.19 14.76
CA VAL A 204 0.64 6.43 15.23
C VAL A 204 0.58 4.99 14.76
N GLY A 205 1.74 4.41 14.52
CA GLY A 205 1.81 3.00 14.14
C GLY A 205 3.17 2.38 14.44
N ALA A 206 3.21 1.06 14.29
CA ALA A 206 4.40 0.27 14.51
C ALA A 206 4.41 -0.98 13.62
N ARG A 207 5.60 -1.47 13.35
CA ARG A 207 5.87 -2.76 12.71
C ARG A 207 6.98 -3.49 13.47
N ALA A 208 6.82 -4.80 13.57
CA ALA A 208 7.90 -5.71 13.99
C ALA A 208 7.93 -6.89 13.02
N ALA A 209 9.09 -7.29 12.57
CA ALA A 209 9.26 -8.43 11.68
C ALA A 209 10.50 -9.24 12.04
N ILE A 210 10.46 -10.53 11.74
CA ILE A 210 11.58 -11.44 11.89
C ILE A 210 11.85 -12.13 10.55
N ALA A 211 13.12 -12.25 10.18
CA ALA A 211 13.57 -13.12 9.10
C ALA A 211 14.55 -14.17 9.65
N LEU A 212 14.27 -15.42 9.34
CA LEU A 212 15.04 -16.58 9.76
C LEU A 212 15.79 -17.16 8.56
N ASP A 213 17.10 -17.30 8.67
CA ASP A 213 17.91 -18.02 7.70
C ASP A 213 17.78 -19.53 7.98
N LEU A 214 17.12 -20.23 7.06
CA LEU A 214 16.91 -21.69 7.12
C LEU A 214 17.96 -22.46 6.31
N GLY A 215 19.02 -21.79 5.87
CA GLY A 215 20.09 -22.34 5.06
C GLY A 215 20.11 -21.79 3.61
N PRO A 216 20.97 -22.30 2.75
CA PRO A 216 21.20 -21.72 1.42
C PRO A 216 19.91 -21.50 0.64
N ARG A 217 19.61 -20.23 0.30
CA ARG A 217 18.42 -19.79 -0.46
C ARG A 217 17.08 -20.14 0.21
N ARG A 218 17.06 -20.26 1.51
CA ARG A 218 15.83 -20.54 2.28
C ARG A 218 15.70 -19.52 3.39
N VAL A 219 14.70 -18.67 3.28
CA VAL A 219 14.41 -17.63 4.25
C VAL A 219 12.92 -17.65 4.56
N LEU A 220 12.60 -17.70 5.84
CA LEU A 220 11.25 -17.49 6.35
C LEU A 220 11.19 -16.12 7.00
N SER A 221 10.24 -15.29 6.60
CA SER A 221 9.98 -14.04 7.32
C SER A 221 8.52 -13.93 7.73
N ALA A 222 8.28 -13.24 8.84
CA ALA A 222 6.95 -12.93 9.35
C ALA A 222 6.96 -11.55 10.01
N GLY A 223 5.85 -10.82 9.89
CA GLY A 223 5.71 -9.49 10.44
C GLY A 223 4.32 -9.19 10.95
N LEU A 224 4.24 -8.26 11.87
CA LEU A 224 3.02 -7.67 12.41
C LEU A 224 3.09 -6.17 12.28
N SER A 225 1.97 -5.54 11.95
CA SER A 225 1.87 -4.09 11.77
C SER A 225 0.58 -3.57 12.40
N THR A 226 0.63 -2.33 12.89
CA THR A 226 -0.55 -1.64 13.41
C THR A 226 -0.45 -0.15 13.11
N MET A 227 -1.61 0.50 12.94
CA MET A 227 -1.75 1.93 12.75
C MET A 227 -3.09 2.37 13.34
N ALA A 228 -3.10 3.43 14.14
CA ALA A 228 -4.31 3.97 14.76
C ALA A 228 -4.28 5.50 14.81
N GLY A 229 -5.44 6.11 14.67
CA GLY A 229 -5.60 7.58 14.72
C GLY A 229 -7.05 7.99 14.58
N HIS A 230 -7.25 9.27 14.29
CA HIS A 230 -8.54 9.87 13.97
C HIS A 230 -8.51 10.43 12.55
N TYR A 231 -9.62 10.32 11.83
CA TYR A 231 -9.70 10.72 10.44
C TYR A 231 -10.62 11.91 10.16
N ASP A 232 -11.42 12.31 11.15
CA ASP A 232 -12.35 13.45 11.04
C ASP A 232 -11.74 14.75 11.58
N PRO A 233 -12.24 15.92 11.14
CA PRO A 233 -11.72 17.21 11.58
C PRO A 233 -11.87 17.50 13.08
N ALA A 234 -12.79 16.82 13.76
CA ALA A 234 -13.01 17.00 15.20
C ALA A 234 -12.23 15.98 16.07
N ALA A 235 -11.44 15.10 15.44
CA ALA A 235 -10.69 14.03 16.09
C ALA A 235 -11.54 13.14 17.02
N LYS A 236 -12.74 12.78 16.59
CA LYS A 236 -13.70 11.95 17.36
C LYS A 236 -13.91 10.57 16.77
N LEU A 237 -13.63 10.42 15.47
CA LEU A 237 -13.89 9.20 14.72
C LEU A 237 -12.56 8.47 14.51
N GLY A 238 -12.31 7.50 15.38
CA GLY A 238 -11.10 6.72 15.40
C GLY A 238 -11.11 5.61 14.36
N PHE A 239 -9.92 5.19 13.97
CA PHE A 239 -9.68 3.97 13.22
C PHE A 239 -8.52 3.17 13.81
N LEU A 240 -8.51 1.88 13.49
CA LEU A 240 -7.41 0.97 13.74
C LEU A 240 -7.20 0.12 12.48
N ILE A 241 -5.96 0.04 12.01
CA ILE A 241 -5.55 -0.92 10.98
C ILE A 241 -4.53 -1.85 11.61
N ALA A 242 -4.72 -3.15 11.44
CA ALA A 242 -3.78 -4.17 11.84
C ALA A 242 -3.46 -5.08 10.66
N GLY A 243 -2.24 -5.58 10.59
CA GLY A 243 -1.78 -6.47 9.54
C GLY A 243 -0.82 -7.53 10.06
N ALA A 244 -0.86 -8.69 9.42
CA ALA A 244 0.10 -9.77 9.61
C ALA A 244 0.56 -10.25 8.24
N ASP A 245 1.86 -10.46 8.09
CA ASP A 245 2.45 -10.94 6.85
C ASP A 245 3.45 -12.06 7.09
N ALA A 246 3.60 -12.94 6.10
CA ALA A 246 4.62 -13.97 6.10
C ALA A 246 5.13 -14.19 4.67
N SER A 247 6.41 -14.53 4.53
CA SER A 247 6.97 -14.99 3.27
C SER A 247 7.95 -16.13 3.48
N LEU A 248 7.97 -17.06 2.53
CA LEU A 248 8.87 -18.19 2.52
C LEU A 248 9.56 -18.26 1.16
N GLN A 249 10.86 -18.08 1.15
CA GLN A 249 11.71 -18.35 0.00
C GLN A 249 12.25 -19.77 0.10
N LEU A 250 11.99 -20.60 -0.90
CA LEU A 250 12.53 -21.96 -1.02
C LEU A 250 13.25 -22.07 -2.36
N ASP A 251 14.56 -21.96 -2.35
CA ASP A 251 15.42 -21.90 -3.56
C ASP A 251 14.95 -20.81 -4.55
N ARG A 252 14.14 -21.19 -5.52
CA ARG A 252 13.59 -20.29 -6.55
C ARG A 252 12.10 -19.99 -6.34
N THR A 253 11.41 -20.75 -5.50
CA THR A 253 9.99 -20.56 -5.23
C THR A 253 9.80 -19.54 -4.14
N SER A 254 8.93 -18.57 -4.35
CA SER A 254 8.50 -17.61 -3.33
C SER A 254 7.03 -17.83 -2.99
N LEU A 255 6.75 -17.95 -1.70
CA LEU A 255 5.40 -17.97 -1.14
C LEU A 255 5.22 -16.71 -0.31
N ARG A 256 4.09 -16.03 -0.44
CA ARG A 256 3.75 -14.84 0.34
C ARG A 256 2.31 -14.91 0.79
N ALA A 257 2.06 -14.47 2.00
CA ALA A 257 0.73 -14.33 2.57
C ALA A 257 0.66 -13.04 3.37
N GLU A 258 -0.43 -12.32 3.25
CA GLU A 258 -0.69 -11.12 4.04
C GLU A 258 -2.18 -11.00 4.36
N TYR A 259 -2.50 -10.53 5.56
CA TYR A 259 -3.86 -10.24 6.01
C TYR A 259 -3.89 -8.87 6.66
N LEU A 260 -4.85 -8.05 6.29
CA LEU A 260 -5.10 -6.74 6.85
C LEU A 260 -6.53 -6.63 7.32
N ALA A 261 -6.72 -5.91 8.42
CA ALA A 261 -8.05 -5.54 8.92
C ALA A 261 -8.07 -4.07 9.36
N ARG A 262 -9.12 -3.36 8.94
CA ARG A 262 -9.38 -1.97 9.29
C ARG A 262 -10.73 -1.85 9.97
N TRP A 263 -10.72 -1.35 11.18
CA TRP A 263 -11.91 -0.93 11.93
C TRP A 263 -12.03 0.58 11.87
N THR A 264 -13.17 1.07 11.44
CA THR A 264 -13.45 2.51 11.31
C THR A 264 -14.71 2.84 12.09
N ARG A 265 -14.65 3.87 12.94
CA ARG A 265 -15.84 4.43 13.58
C ARG A 265 -16.52 5.43 12.66
N PHE A 266 -17.83 5.32 12.51
CA PHE A 266 -18.66 6.24 11.73
C PHE A 266 -19.42 7.20 12.65
N ALA A 267 -19.66 8.41 12.15
CA ALA A 267 -20.65 9.28 12.74
C ALA A 267 -22.06 8.70 12.53
N THR A 268 -22.84 8.64 13.58
CA THR A 268 -24.21 8.09 13.51
C THR A 268 -25.29 9.17 13.34
N GLY A 269 -24.94 10.44 13.47
CA GLY A 269 -25.85 11.58 13.28
C GLY A 269 -27.15 11.53 14.08
N ASP A 270 -28.01 12.53 13.89
CA ASP A 270 -29.33 12.60 14.55
C ASP A 270 -30.37 11.70 13.85
N ASP A 271 -30.20 11.42 12.56
CA ASP A 271 -31.01 10.46 11.81
C ASP A 271 -30.13 9.45 11.04
N PRO A 272 -29.66 8.41 11.73
CA PRO A 272 -28.84 7.38 11.11
C PRO A 272 -29.54 6.63 9.98
N ALA A 273 -30.85 6.47 10.03
CA ALA A 273 -31.61 5.77 9.00
C ALA A 273 -31.60 6.50 7.66
N ALA A 274 -31.52 7.84 7.66
CA ALA A 274 -31.37 8.64 6.45
C ALA A 274 -29.95 8.52 5.84
N THR A 275 -28.94 8.23 6.65
CA THR A 275 -27.53 8.14 6.22
C THR A 275 -27.18 6.73 5.74
N PHE A 276 -27.68 5.69 6.41
CA PHE A 276 -27.32 4.30 6.11
C PHE A 276 -28.47 3.52 5.49
N LYS A 277 -28.17 2.74 4.47
CA LYS A 277 -29.10 1.88 3.73
C LYS A 277 -29.78 0.83 4.61
N TYR A 278 -29.03 0.27 5.55
CA TYR A 278 -29.52 -0.74 6.46
C TYR A 278 -29.85 -0.11 7.79
N GLY A 279 -31.06 -0.39 8.23
CA GLY A 279 -31.54 -0.01 9.54
C GLY A 279 -30.72 -0.64 10.68
N PRO A 280 -31.21 -0.50 11.90
CA PRO A 280 -30.49 -0.99 13.07
C PRO A 280 -30.23 -2.51 12.99
N THR A 281 -29.17 -2.95 13.67
CA THR A 281 -28.90 -4.37 13.93
C THR A 281 -30.10 -5.05 14.59
N ALA A 282 -30.07 -6.36 14.72
CA ALA A 282 -31.12 -7.12 15.47
C ALA A 282 -31.37 -6.59 16.90
N SER A 283 -30.40 -5.90 17.50
CA SER A 283 -30.55 -5.21 18.80
C SER A 283 -31.21 -3.85 18.72
N GLY A 284 -31.66 -3.40 17.56
CA GLY A 284 -32.29 -2.09 17.36
C GLY A 284 -31.32 -0.90 17.30
N ARG A 285 -30.00 -1.14 17.18
CA ARG A 285 -28.98 -0.09 17.11
C ARG A 285 -28.26 -0.11 15.78
N LEU A 286 -28.00 1.06 15.20
CA LEU A 286 -27.05 1.18 14.10
C LEU A 286 -25.64 0.98 14.65
N SER A 287 -24.84 0.21 13.92
CA SER A 287 -23.43 0.06 14.26
C SER A 287 -22.67 1.30 13.84
N SER A 288 -22.00 1.95 14.77
CA SER A 288 -21.05 3.01 14.47
C SER A 288 -19.68 2.47 14.05
N LEU A 289 -19.52 1.15 13.99
CA LEU A 289 -18.26 0.50 13.64
C LEU A 289 -18.42 -0.25 12.30
N SER A 290 -17.49 0.00 11.39
CA SER A 290 -17.33 -0.75 10.14
C SER A 290 -16.03 -1.53 10.18
N LEU A 291 -16.06 -2.73 9.62
CA LEU A 291 -14.89 -3.56 9.36
C LEU A 291 -14.66 -3.63 7.85
N ARG A 292 -13.41 -3.44 7.44
CA ARG A 292 -12.92 -3.82 6.12
C ARG A 292 -11.66 -4.63 6.30
N ASP A 293 -11.66 -5.84 5.82
CA ASP A 293 -10.50 -6.70 5.89
C ASP A 293 -10.24 -7.39 4.54
N GLY A 294 -9.04 -7.90 4.39
CA GLY A 294 -8.66 -8.61 3.18
C GLY A 294 -7.37 -9.39 3.37
N PHE A 295 -7.15 -10.30 2.46
CA PHE A 295 -5.98 -11.16 2.45
C PHE A 295 -5.43 -11.31 1.04
N ASP A 296 -4.16 -11.66 0.94
CA ASP A 296 -3.55 -12.23 -0.26
C ASP A 296 -2.66 -13.43 0.07
N LEU A 297 -2.65 -14.36 -0.87
CA LEU A 297 -1.77 -15.53 -0.87
C LEU A 297 -1.22 -15.68 -2.29
N GLU A 298 0.10 -15.58 -2.43
CA GLU A 298 0.77 -15.57 -3.72
C GLU A 298 1.91 -16.60 -3.75
N ILE A 299 2.00 -17.32 -4.86
CA ILE A 299 3.14 -18.18 -5.18
C ILE A 299 3.76 -17.72 -6.50
N GLU A 300 5.08 -17.61 -6.53
CA GLU A 300 5.88 -17.34 -7.72
C GLU A 300 6.89 -18.47 -7.94
N GLN A 301 6.91 -19.02 -9.15
CA GLN A 301 7.84 -20.09 -9.56
C GLN A 301 8.57 -19.72 -10.84
N PRO A 302 9.86 -19.34 -10.78
CA PRO A 302 10.65 -19.06 -11.97
C PRO A 302 11.12 -20.36 -12.68
N PHE A 303 11.05 -20.33 -14.02
CA PHE A 303 11.59 -21.34 -14.95
C PHE A 303 12.44 -20.63 -16.02
N GLY A 304 13.70 -20.35 -15.72
CA GLY A 304 14.56 -19.57 -16.61
C GLY A 304 14.04 -18.13 -16.82
N PRO A 305 13.67 -17.74 -18.05
CA PRO A 305 13.12 -16.40 -18.31
C PRO A 305 11.64 -16.25 -17.96
N VAL A 306 10.94 -17.35 -17.73
CA VAL A 306 9.50 -17.38 -17.46
C VAL A 306 9.27 -17.54 -15.96
N THR A 307 8.38 -16.75 -15.37
CA THR A 307 7.87 -16.93 -14.01
C THR A 307 6.38 -17.20 -14.08
N LEU A 308 5.94 -18.28 -13.47
CA LEU A 308 4.53 -18.57 -13.27
C LEU A 308 4.09 -18.03 -11.91
N ILE A 309 2.91 -17.43 -11.87
CA ILE A 309 2.34 -16.84 -10.68
C ILE A 309 0.91 -17.33 -10.50
N ALA A 310 0.56 -17.71 -9.27
CA ALA A 310 -0.81 -17.87 -8.85
C ALA A 310 -1.04 -17.03 -7.59
N ARG A 311 -2.17 -16.30 -7.56
CA ARG A 311 -2.59 -15.52 -6.39
C ARG A 311 -4.07 -15.76 -6.10
N TRP A 312 -4.36 -15.87 -4.83
CA TRP A 312 -5.71 -15.86 -4.30
C TRP A 312 -5.80 -14.74 -3.28
N ASP A 313 -6.65 -13.78 -3.54
CA ASP A 313 -6.84 -12.63 -2.68
C ASP A 313 -8.31 -12.27 -2.54
N GLY A 314 -8.64 -11.45 -1.55
CA GLY A 314 -10.01 -11.07 -1.30
C GLY A 314 -10.15 -9.88 -0.38
N LEU A 315 -11.33 -9.28 -0.46
CA LEU A 315 -11.79 -8.22 0.42
C LEU A 315 -13.14 -8.58 1.02
N ARG A 316 -13.33 -8.22 2.26
CA ARG A 316 -14.62 -8.24 2.94
C ARG A 316 -14.91 -6.86 3.53
N ARG A 317 -16.15 -6.47 3.45
CA ARG A 317 -16.69 -5.30 4.12
C ARG A 317 -17.88 -5.74 5.00
N ALA A 318 -17.92 -5.29 6.26
CA ALA A 318 -19.02 -5.53 7.17
C ALA A 318 -19.37 -4.26 7.95
N GLY A 319 -20.64 -3.95 8.05
CA GLY A 319 -21.18 -2.78 8.72
C GLY A 319 -22.21 -2.03 7.88
N ASN A 320 -22.64 -0.88 8.32
CA ASN A 320 -23.63 -0.07 7.63
C ASN A 320 -23.07 0.39 6.26
N VAL A 321 -23.94 0.58 5.29
CA VAL A 321 -23.64 1.12 3.98
C VAL A 321 -24.53 2.32 3.70
N LEU A 322 -24.03 3.24 2.86
CA LEU A 322 -24.82 4.38 2.39
C LEU A 322 -26.07 3.92 1.67
N ALA A 323 -27.14 4.71 1.75
CA ALA A 323 -28.40 4.43 1.07
C ALA A 323 -28.23 4.30 -0.46
N THR A 324 -27.25 4.98 -1.03
CA THR A 324 -26.92 4.94 -2.46
C THR A 324 -25.95 3.81 -2.84
N SER A 325 -25.39 3.10 -1.88
CA SER A 325 -24.44 2.02 -2.15
C SER A 325 -25.16 0.78 -2.69
N PRO A 326 -24.66 0.13 -3.74
CA PRO A 326 -25.17 -1.15 -4.22
C PRO A 326 -24.75 -2.32 -3.31
N LEU A 327 -23.75 -2.13 -2.45
CA LEU A 327 -23.23 -3.16 -1.55
C LEU A 327 -24.24 -3.51 -0.44
N ARG A 328 -24.11 -4.69 0.12
CA ARG A 328 -24.86 -5.16 1.31
C ARG A 328 -24.13 -4.79 2.60
N SER A 329 -24.78 -5.00 3.75
CA SER A 329 -24.14 -4.82 5.07
C SER A 329 -22.94 -5.74 5.32
N THR A 330 -22.88 -6.84 4.58
CA THR A 330 -21.69 -7.69 4.46
C THR A 330 -21.50 -8.01 2.99
N SER A 331 -20.40 -7.59 2.44
CA SER A 331 -20.02 -7.78 1.03
C SER A 331 -18.65 -8.43 0.96
N ILE A 332 -18.48 -9.34 0.02
CA ILE A 332 -17.24 -10.09 -0.19
C ILE A 332 -16.90 -10.07 -1.68
N VAL A 333 -15.63 -9.90 -1.99
CA VAL A 333 -15.04 -10.20 -3.28
C VAL A 333 -13.86 -11.11 -3.09
N LEU A 334 -13.79 -12.17 -3.87
CA LEU A 334 -12.62 -13.05 -4.00
C LEU A 334 -12.06 -12.92 -5.40
N ARG A 335 -10.74 -12.94 -5.52
CA ARG A 335 -10.07 -12.93 -6.81
C ARG A 335 -9.07 -14.07 -6.90
N TYR A 336 -9.12 -14.77 -8.03
CA TYR A 336 -8.19 -15.84 -8.39
C TYR A 336 -7.40 -15.38 -9.61
N THR A 337 -6.09 -15.25 -9.47
CA THR A 337 -5.19 -14.78 -10.53
C THR A 337 -4.25 -15.90 -10.95
N ALA A 338 -4.23 -16.19 -12.25
CA ALA A 338 -3.16 -16.96 -12.89
C ALA A 338 -2.36 -16.02 -13.81
N ALA A 339 -1.06 -15.94 -13.63
CA ALA A 339 -0.22 -15.00 -14.37
C ALA A 339 1.08 -15.62 -14.85
N VAL A 340 1.62 -15.01 -15.90
CA VAL A 340 2.94 -15.33 -16.48
C VAL A 340 3.72 -14.03 -16.66
N ALA A 341 4.92 -13.99 -16.13
CA ALA A 341 5.88 -12.92 -16.40
C ALA A 341 7.07 -13.48 -17.21
N ILE A 342 7.34 -12.89 -18.36
CA ILE A 342 8.41 -13.32 -19.26
C ILE A 342 9.47 -12.22 -19.32
N ARG A 343 10.69 -12.53 -18.92
CA ARG A 343 11.83 -11.63 -19.05
C ARG A 343 12.23 -11.52 -20.52
N ILE A 344 12.11 -10.32 -21.10
CA ILE A 344 12.40 -10.04 -22.51
C ILE A 344 13.86 -9.60 -22.67
N ALA A 345 14.28 -8.62 -21.88
CA ALA A 345 15.64 -8.07 -21.95
C ALA A 345 16.03 -7.47 -20.59
N GLY A 346 17.21 -7.80 -20.07
CA GLY A 346 17.64 -7.32 -18.75
C GLY A 346 16.61 -7.64 -17.67
N ALA A 347 16.05 -6.61 -17.06
CA ALA A 347 14.96 -6.71 -16.07
C ALA A 347 13.57 -6.38 -16.66
N LEU A 348 13.47 -6.06 -17.96
CA LEU A 348 12.20 -5.80 -18.63
C LEU A 348 11.39 -7.09 -18.77
N ARG A 349 10.11 -7.06 -18.41
CA ARG A 349 9.19 -8.20 -18.40
C ARG A 349 7.91 -7.90 -19.15
N LEU A 350 7.47 -8.83 -19.97
CA LEU A 350 6.09 -8.94 -20.40
C LEU A 350 5.31 -9.64 -19.29
N LYS A 351 4.19 -9.06 -18.87
CA LYS A 351 3.29 -9.61 -17.85
C LYS A 351 1.94 -9.87 -18.50
N THR A 352 1.34 -11.02 -18.19
CA THR A 352 -0.04 -11.29 -18.55
C THR A 352 -0.71 -12.03 -17.41
N SER A 353 -1.95 -11.68 -17.12
CA SER A 353 -2.75 -12.37 -16.12
C SER A 353 -4.19 -12.55 -16.57
N VAL A 354 -4.80 -13.61 -16.07
CA VAL A 354 -6.25 -13.84 -16.11
C VAL A 354 -6.72 -13.84 -14.66
N GLU A 355 -7.74 -13.08 -14.40
CA GLU A 355 -8.28 -12.83 -13.06
C GLU A 355 -9.77 -13.09 -13.05
N ARG A 356 -10.23 -13.99 -12.21
CA ARG A 356 -11.64 -14.21 -11.94
C ARG A 356 -12.02 -13.55 -10.62
N TYR A 357 -13.02 -12.70 -10.67
CA TYR A 357 -13.63 -12.04 -9.53
C TYR A 357 -14.96 -12.69 -9.21
N ASP A 358 -15.12 -13.22 -8.01
CA ASP A 358 -16.37 -13.72 -7.45
C ASP A 358 -16.92 -12.68 -6.47
N PHE A 359 -18.04 -12.05 -6.81
CA PHE A 359 -18.69 -11.02 -6.02
C PHE A 359 -19.93 -11.52 -5.29
N SER A 360 -20.08 -11.17 -4.02
CA SER A 360 -21.31 -11.48 -3.27
C SER A 360 -22.53 -10.62 -3.68
N ASP A 361 -22.29 -9.45 -4.31
CA ASP A 361 -23.32 -8.43 -4.58
C ASP A 361 -23.52 -8.16 -6.06
N PHE A 362 -22.66 -8.68 -6.92
CA PHE A 362 -22.64 -8.47 -8.37
C PHE A 362 -22.46 -9.79 -9.09
N GLU A 363 -22.61 -9.76 -10.40
CA GLU A 363 -22.18 -10.86 -11.26
C GLU A 363 -20.66 -11.02 -11.20
N ASP A 364 -20.21 -12.26 -11.33
CA ASP A 364 -18.79 -12.58 -11.41
C ASP A 364 -18.17 -11.99 -12.68
N GLU A 365 -16.91 -11.64 -12.62
CA GLU A 365 -16.21 -11.00 -13.72
C GLU A 365 -14.90 -11.72 -14.06
N LEU A 366 -14.59 -11.78 -15.34
CA LEU A 366 -13.31 -12.21 -15.84
C LEU A 366 -12.53 -11.01 -16.36
N ALA A 367 -11.31 -10.80 -15.83
CA ALA A 367 -10.41 -9.75 -16.28
C ALA A 367 -9.15 -10.35 -16.91
N VAL A 368 -8.65 -9.71 -17.95
CA VAL A 368 -7.39 -10.09 -18.60
C VAL A 368 -6.48 -8.86 -18.66
N HIS A 369 -5.26 -9.03 -18.20
CA HIS A 369 -4.22 -8.03 -18.30
C HIS A 369 -3.11 -8.47 -19.26
N VAL A 370 -2.61 -7.51 -20.02
CA VAL A 370 -1.37 -7.65 -20.81
C VAL A 370 -0.56 -6.38 -20.62
N GLY A 371 0.64 -6.51 -20.12
CA GLY A 371 1.48 -5.36 -19.83
C GLY A 371 2.97 -5.62 -19.99
N ILE A 372 3.72 -4.54 -20.00
CA ILE A 372 5.18 -4.56 -20.00
C ILE A 372 5.68 -3.69 -18.84
N ALA A 373 6.58 -4.23 -18.02
CA ALA A 373 7.13 -3.51 -16.89
C ALA A 373 8.63 -3.77 -16.73
N GLY A 374 9.34 -2.77 -16.24
CA GLY A 374 10.76 -2.92 -15.94
C GLY A 374 11.31 -1.77 -15.10
N PRO A 375 12.41 -2.02 -14.36
CA PRO A 375 13.23 -0.98 -13.76
C PRO A 375 14.20 -0.40 -14.77
N PHE A 376 14.69 0.80 -14.49
CA PHE A 376 15.77 1.46 -15.23
C PHE A 376 16.63 2.32 -14.28
#